data_7138d255fbd8cb4532102eae6a5bbb58
#
_entry.id   7138d255fbd8cb4532102eae6a5bbb58
#
_cell.length_a   1.000
_cell.length_b   1.000
_cell.length_c   1.000
_cell.angle_alpha   90.00
_cell.angle_beta   90.00
_cell.angle_gamma   90.00
#
_symmetry.space_group_name_H-M   'P 1'
#
loop_
_entity.id
_entity.type
_entity.pdbx_description
1 polymer ?
#
loop_
_entity_poly.entity_id
_entity_poly.type
_entity_poly.pdbx_seq_one_letter_code
_entity_poly.pdbx_strand_id
1 'polypeptide(L)'
;MHQLIGSYRASVPAYASSPVHQTTEAYVEEAQELKSRGWTAYKIHPPTEWEWDIEVCEAVRKGVGDEHRVMLDSTWSYRYEEALRVGKAAEALNFYWYEDPLADDDLLNYIKLKDKLDIPIMATEYAPGGHPASYGPWIVHKATDFLRGDVAVKGGLTSCLKTAHVAEGFRMNYEVHHGGNSHNNFANMHLIMAIKNCEYFEVLLPDASQKYGVVNEIEVDSDGLVHAPITPGIGAEIDFDLIEAKEVEVLR
;
A
#
# COMPACT_ATOMS: atom_id res chain seq x y z
N MET A 1 1.52 -2.33 -21.33
CA MET A 1 2.52 -1.31 -20.91
C MET A 1 3.69 -1.96 -20.14
N HIS A 2 3.47 -2.78 -19.12
CA HIS A 2 4.55 -3.42 -18.35
C HIS A 2 5.60 -4.13 -19.22
N GLN A 3 5.21 -4.77 -20.31
CA GLN A 3 6.12 -5.44 -21.25
C GLN A 3 7.17 -4.50 -21.90
N LEU A 4 6.89 -3.20 -21.97
CA LEU A 4 7.84 -2.20 -22.50
C LEU A 4 8.79 -1.66 -21.43
N ILE A 5 8.43 -1.73 -20.15
CA ILE A 5 9.17 -1.08 -19.06
C ILE A 5 9.83 -2.04 -18.09
N GLY A 6 9.71 -3.37 -18.28
CA GLY A 6 10.41 -4.33 -17.41
C GLY A 6 9.93 -5.77 -17.57
N SER A 7 8.63 -6.02 -17.45
CA SER A 7 8.03 -7.37 -17.56
C SER A 7 8.66 -8.41 -16.64
N TYR A 8 8.78 -8.10 -15.36
CA TYR A 8 9.40 -8.99 -14.38
C TYR A 8 8.50 -10.19 -14.02
N ARG A 9 7.17 -9.96 -13.93
CA ARG A 9 6.18 -10.98 -13.54
C ARG A 9 4.87 -10.83 -14.30
N ALA A 10 4.03 -11.87 -14.27
CA ALA A 10 2.69 -11.88 -14.86
C ALA A 10 1.57 -11.84 -13.81
N SER A 11 1.90 -12.09 -12.54
CA SER A 11 0.97 -12.02 -11.41
C SER A 11 1.70 -11.63 -10.14
N VAL A 12 0.98 -11.14 -9.15
CA VAL A 12 1.49 -10.76 -7.84
C VAL A 12 0.43 -11.02 -6.77
N PRO A 13 0.80 -11.43 -5.55
CA PRO A 13 -0.15 -11.51 -4.44
C PRO A 13 -0.80 -10.15 -4.15
N ALA A 14 -2.05 -10.16 -3.72
CA ALA A 14 -2.73 -8.98 -3.22
C ALA A 14 -2.79 -8.99 -1.69
N TYR A 15 -2.84 -7.80 -1.10
CA TYR A 15 -3.32 -7.64 0.27
C TYR A 15 -4.58 -6.78 0.29
N ALA A 16 -5.48 -7.10 1.21
CA ALA A 16 -6.65 -6.30 1.47
C ALA A 16 -6.29 -5.15 2.41
N SER A 17 -6.59 -3.92 2.01
CA SER A 17 -6.36 -2.69 2.77
C SER A 17 -7.69 -2.21 3.34
N SER A 18 -7.88 -2.35 4.67
CA SER A 18 -9.16 -2.10 5.32
C SER A 18 -9.58 -0.63 5.28
N PRO A 19 -10.86 -0.33 5.31
CA PRO A 19 -11.32 0.99 5.75
C PRO A 19 -11.08 1.15 7.26
N VAL A 20 -11.27 2.35 7.78
CA VAL A 20 -11.38 2.56 9.24
C VAL A 20 -12.73 2.05 9.71
N HIS A 21 -12.73 1.04 10.58
CA HIS A 21 -13.94 0.50 11.19
C HIS A 21 -14.29 1.17 12.52
N GLN A 22 -15.56 1.06 12.92
CA GLN A 22 -16.07 1.71 14.13
C GLN A 22 -15.87 0.85 15.39
N THR A 23 -15.53 -0.43 15.24
CA THR A 23 -15.32 -1.37 16.35
C THR A 23 -14.18 -2.33 16.06
N THR A 24 -13.54 -2.82 17.11
CA THR A 24 -12.46 -3.83 17.02
C THR A 24 -12.95 -5.13 16.36
N GLU A 25 -14.19 -5.53 16.68
CA GLU A 25 -14.79 -6.74 16.12
C GLU A 25 -14.94 -6.69 14.60
N ALA A 26 -15.28 -5.52 14.04
CA ALA A 26 -15.45 -5.36 12.60
C ALA A 26 -14.13 -5.59 11.84
N TYR A 27 -12.98 -5.16 12.37
CA TYR A 27 -11.67 -5.49 11.82
C TYR A 27 -11.40 -6.99 11.84
N VAL A 28 -11.73 -7.66 12.94
CA VAL A 28 -11.51 -9.11 13.09
C VAL A 28 -12.37 -9.89 12.11
N GLU A 29 -13.66 -9.55 12.02
CA GLU A 29 -14.62 -10.20 11.13
C GLU A 29 -14.20 -10.04 9.66
N GLU A 30 -13.83 -8.82 9.23
CA GLU A 30 -13.35 -8.57 7.87
C GLU A 30 -12.07 -9.36 7.56
N ALA A 31 -11.09 -9.33 8.45
CA ALA A 31 -9.82 -10.05 8.27
C ALA A 31 -10.03 -11.58 8.18
N GLN A 32 -10.93 -12.13 9.00
CA GLN A 32 -11.27 -13.57 8.97
C GLN A 32 -12.02 -13.95 7.70
N GLU A 33 -12.99 -13.13 7.27
CA GLU A 33 -13.72 -13.34 6.02
C GLU A 33 -12.76 -13.36 4.83
N LEU A 34 -11.91 -12.35 4.70
CA LEU A 34 -10.96 -12.25 3.59
C LEU A 34 -9.96 -13.42 3.60
N LYS A 35 -9.43 -13.79 4.76
CA LYS A 35 -8.62 -15.00 4.91
C LYS A 35 -9.33 -16.26 4.43
N SER A 36 -10.62 -16.42 4.76
CA SER A 36 -11.42 -17.57 4.31
C SER A 36 -11.63 -17.60 2.79
N ARG A 37 -11.55 -16.46 2.12
CA ARG A 37 -11.65 -16.31 0.66
C ARG A 37 -10.31 -16.50 -0.07
N GLY A 38 -9.23 -16.84 0.64
CA GLY A 38 -7.92 -17.10 0.04
C GLY A 38 -6.95 -15.90 0.04
N TRP A 39 -7.33 -14.77 0.62
CA TRP A 39 -6.41 -13.64 0.76
C TRP A 39 -5.25 -14.00 1.69
N THR A 40 -4.03 -13.62 1.30
CA THR A 40 -2.80 -14.00 2.01
C THR A 40 -2.31 -12.95 2.99
N ALA A 41 -2.83 -11.73 2.89
CA ALA A 41 -2.40 -10.61 3.73
C ALA A 41 -3.53 -9.57 3.93
N TYR A 42 -3.46 -8.88 5.07
CA TYR A 42 -4.43 -7.87 5.48
C TYR A 42 -3.72 -6.67 6.10
N LYS A 43 -4.00 -5.47 5.62
CA LYS A 43 -3.48 -4.20 6.15
C LYS A 43 -4.57 -3.47 6.93
N ILE A 44 -4.28 -3.11 8.14
CA ILE A 44 -5.16 -2.37 9.05
C ILE A 44 -4.93 -0.88 8.84
N HIS A 45 -5.99 -0.12 8.54
CA HIS A 45 -6.05 1.32 8.82
C HIS A 45 -6.77 1.51 10.15
N PRO A 46 -6.05 1.83 11.23
CA PRO A 46 -6.62 1.85 12.57
C PRO A 46 -7.40 3.14 12.83
N PRO A 47 -8.13 3.24 13.97
CA PRO A 47 -8.85 4.45 14.35
C PRO A 47 -8.01 5.69 14.58
N THR A 48 -6.68 5.53 14.68
CA THR A 48 -5.68 6.58 14.96
C THR A 48 -5.70 7.12 16.40
N GLU A 49 -6.14 6.28 17.31
CA GLU A 49 -6.03 6.44 18.77
C GLU A 49 -5.10 5.32 19.28
N TRP A 50 -3.87 5.64 19.61
CA TRP A 50 -2.78 4.66 19.77
C TRP A 50 -3.09 3.52 20.76
N GLU A 51 -3.83 3.76 21.86
CA GLU A 51 -4.25 2.70 22.77
C GLU A 51 -5.23 1.73 22.11
N TRP A 52 -6.24 2.27 21.43
CA TRP A 52 -7.22 1.45 20.71
C TRP A 52 -6.61 0.75 19.50
N ASP A 53 -5.67 1.39 18.82
CA ASP A 53 -4.98 0.81 17.68
C ASP A 53 -4.18 -0.44 18.08
N ILE A 54 -3.57 -0.44 19.27
CA ILE A 54 -2.92 -1.64 19.82
C ILE A 54 -3.94 -2.74 20.08
N GLU A 55 -5.11 -2.42 20.69
CA GLU A 55 -6.18 -3.39 20.91
C GLU A 55 -6.69 -4.01 19.60
N VAL A 56 -6.86 -3.20 18.55
CA VAL A 56 -7.22 -3.67 17.19
C VAL A 56 -6.16 -4.63 16.66
N CYS A 57 -4.89 -4.26 16.74
CA CYS A 57 -3.79 -5.11 16.29
C CYS A 57 -3.75 -6.47 17.01
N GLU A 58 -3.91 -6.47 18.33
CA GLU A 58 -3.96 -7.69 19.14
C GLU A 58 -5.15 -8.58 18.76
N ALA A 59 -6.33 -7.98 18.62
CA ALA A 59 -7.54 -8.70 18.27
C ALA A 59 -7.48 -9.31 16.86
N VAL A 60 -7.04 -8.55 15.87
CA VAL A 60 -6.88 -9.05 14.49
C VAL A 60 -5.85 -10.17 14.44
N ARG A 61 -4.66 -10.01 15.05
CA ARG A 61 -3.65 -11.06 15.11
C ARG A 61 -4.19 -12.34 15.73
N LYS A 62 -4.90 -12.22 16.85
CA LYS A 62 -5.56 -13.36 17.50
C LYS A 62 -6.62 -14.00 16.59
N GLY A 63 -7.38 -13.20 15.84
CA GLY A 63 -8.45 -13.67 14.95
C GLY A 63 -7.95 -14.41 13.73
N VAL A 64 -6.84 -13.96 13.13
CA VAL A 64 -6.29 -14.55 11.89
C VAL A 64 -5.17 -15.56 12.14
N GLY A 65 -4.58 -15.58 13.36
CA GLY A 65 -3.46 -16.48 13.72
C GLY A 65 -2.10 -16.00 13.21
N ASP A 66 -1.03 -16.66 13.67
CA ASP A 66 0.36 -16.18 13.51
C ASP A 66 0.89 -16.27 12.08
N GLU A 67 0.38 -17.19 11.27
CA GLU A 67 0.84 -17.45 9.90
C GLU A 67 0.28 -16.45 8.87
N HIS A 68 -0.81 -15.74 9.20
CA HIS A 68 -1.38 -14.77 8.30
C HIS A 68 -0.59 -13.45 8.33
N ARG A 69 -0.23 -12.92 7.17
CA ARG A 69 0.48 -11.64 7.12
C ARG A 69 -0.47 -10.49 7.47
N VAL A 70 -0.09 -9.72 8.47
CA VAL A 70 -0.81 -8.51 8.87
C VAL A 70 0.13 -7.33 8.82
N MET A 71 -0.33 -6.22 8.28
CA MET A 71 0.37 -4.95 8.19
C MET A 71 -0.43 -3.87 8.92
N LEU A 72 0.25 -2.82 9.35
CA LEU A 72 -0.37 -1.67 9.98
C LEU A 72 -0.01 -0.40 9.24
N ASP A 73 -1.02 0.40 8.89
CA ASP A 73 -0.86 1.71 8.26
C ASP A 73 -1.53 2.77 9.12
N SER A 74 -0.73 3.59 9.75
CA SER A 74 -1.20 4.59 10.73
C SER A 74 -1.45 5.98 10.13
N THR A 75 -1.31 6.13 8.83
CA THR A 75 -1.68 7.35 8.07
C THR A 75 -1.21 8.66 8.76
N TRP A 76 0.09 8.72 9.12
CA TRP A 76 0.79 9.90 9.70
C TRP A 76 0.23 10.40 11.04
N SER A 77 -0.45 9.55 11.80
CA SER A 77 -1.32 10.00 12.91
C SER A 77 -0.58 10.26 14.23
N TYR A 78 0.62 9.69 14.41
CA TYR A 78 1.23 9.69 15.74
C TYR A 78 2.34 10.72 15.91
N ARG A 79 2.51 11.10 17.18
CA ARG A 79 3.77 11.68 17.66
C ARG A 79 4.77 10.55 17.90
N TYR A 80 6.06 10.91 17.99
CA TYR A 80 7.14 9.94 18.10
C TYR A 80 6.93 8.90 19.22
N GLU A 81 6.52 9.32 20.42
CA GLU A 81 6.36 8.40 21.55
C GLU A 81 5.17 7.43 21.37
N GLU A 82 4.10 7.89 20.74
CA GLU A 82 2.94 7.07 20.38
C GLU A 82 3.32 6.07 19.29
N ALA A 83 3.99 6.54 18.23
CA ALA A 83 4.51 5.69 17.16
C ALA A 83 5.45 4.59 17.68
N LEU A 84 6.32 4.92 18.65
CA LEU A 84 7.21 3.94 19.26
C LEU A 84 6.42 2.86 20.05
N ARG A 85 5.37 3.24 20.77
CA ARG A 85 4.53 2.30 21.54
C ARG A 85 3.76 1.35 20.61
N VAL A 86 3.10 1.91 19.61
CA VAL A 86 2.36 1.12 18.61
C VAL A 86 3.32 0.22 17.84
N GLY A 87 4.47 0.74 17.41
CA GLY A 87 5.49 -0.04 16.70
C GLY A 87 6.01 -1.22 17.53
N LYS A 88 6.25 -1.03 18.83
CA LYS A 88 6.64 -2.13 19.74
C LYS A 88 5.55 -3.19 19.90
N ALA A 89 4.28 -2.80 19.93
CA ALA A 89 3.17 -3.74 19.97
C ALA A 89 3.06 -4.51 18.64
N ALA A 90 3.12 -3.83 17.49
CA ALA A 90 3.08 -4.48 16.18
C ALA A 90 4.26 -5.43 15.96
N GLU A 91 5.46 -5.07 16.44
CA GLU A 91 6.66 -5.93 16.44
C GLU A 91 6.44 -7.21 17.25
N ALA A 92 5.92 -7.07 18.49
CA ALA A 92 5.63 -8.21 19.35
C ALA A 92 4.54 -9.15 18.79
N LEU A 93 3.64 -8.61 17.98
CA LEU A 93 2.58 -9.33 17.27
C LEU A 93 3.02 -9.90 15.91
N ASN A 94 4.31 -9.81 15.56
CA ASN A 94 4.85 -10.28 14.28
C ASN A 94 4.13 -9.71 13.07
N PHE A 95 3.90 -8.39 13.04
CA PHE A 95 3.39 -7.69 11.87
C PHE A 95 4.46 -7.62 10.79
N TYR A 96 4.04 -7.61 9.53
CA TYR A 96 4.96 -7.68 8.41
C TYR A 96 5.65 -6.35 8.13
N TRP A 97 4.91 -5.23 8.23
CA TRP A 97 5.46 -3.87 8.25
C TRP A 97 4.61 -2.91 9.08
N TYR A 98 5.21 -1.79 9.43
CA TYR A 98 4.60 -0.64 10.06
C TYR A 98 4.71 0.56 9.13
N GLU A 99 3.57 1.00 8.58
CA GLU A 99 3.48 2.01 7.53
C GLU A 99 3.06 3.36 8.10
N ASP A 100 3.73 4.40 7.63
CA ASP A 100 3.44 5.83 7.83
C ASP A 100 3.02 6.22 9.28
N PRO A 101 3.79 5.82 10.30
CA PRO A 101 3.46 6.13 11.69
C PRO A 101 3.59 7.61 12.06
N LEU A 102 4.49 8.34 11.40
CA LEU A 102 4.84 9.73 11.70
C LEU A 102 4.47 10.64 10.52
N ALA A 103 4.51 11.95 10.74
CA ALA A 103 4.33 12.90 9.64
C ALA A 103 5.24 12.54 8.45
N ASP A 104 4.69 12.61 7.27
CA ASP A 104 5.25 12.08 6.03
C ASP A 104 6.62 12.72 5.64
N ASP A 105 6.90 13.94 6.12
CA ASP A 105 8.16 14.66 5.90
C ASP A 105 9.14 14.62 7.10
N ASP A 106 8.79 13.93 8.19
CA ASP A 106 9.58 13.90 9.43
C ASP A 106 10.73 12.89 9.39
N LEU A 107 11.62 13.06 8.41
CA LEU A 107 12.79 12.20 8.19
C LEU A 107 13.58 11.89 9.47
N LEU A 108 13.77 12.91 10.34
CA LEU A 108 14.63 12.75 11.51
C LEU A 108 14.03 11.85 12.58
N ASN A 109 12.72 11.91 12.79
CA ASN A 109 12.06 11.01 13.71
C ASN A 109 11.87 9.61 13.10
N TYR A 110 11.74 9.46 11.76
CA TYR A 110 11.81 8.13 11.11
C TYR A 110 13.15 7.44 11.36
N ILE A 111 14.28 8.16 11.19
CA ILE A 111 15.62 7.62 11.50
C ILE A 111 15.70 7.15 12.95
N LYS A 112 15.21 7.98 13.89
CA LYS A 112 15.19 7.67 15.31
C LYS A 112 14.25 6.49 15.65
N LEU A 113 13.11 6.40 14.99
CA LEU A 113 12.14 5.30 15.16
C LEU A 113 12.73 3.99 14.65
N LYS A 114 13.34 4.01 13.48
CA LYS A 114 14.02 2.86 12.87
C LYS A 114 15.16 2.31 13.74
N ASP A 115 15.86 3.16 14.49
CA ASP A 115 16.90 2.72 15.44
C ASP A 115 16.33 1.98 16.67
N LYS A 116 15.03 2.10 16.93
CA LYS A 116 14.34 1.53 18.12
C LYS A 116 13.44 0.34 17.82
N LEU A 117 13.11 0.11 16.56
CA LEU A 117 12.19 -0.95 16.14
C LEU A 117 12.91 -1.93 15.21
N ASP A 118 12.63 -3.21 15.41
CA ASP A 118 13.08 -4.29 14.51
C ASP A 118 12.05 -4.61 13.43
N ILE A 119 10.77 -4.24 13.62
CA ILE A 119 9.75 -4.35 12.58
C ILE A 119 10.13 -3.48 11.38
N PRO A 120 9.97 -3.97 10.13
CA PRO A 120 10.17 -3.15 8.95
C PRO A 120 9.27 -1.92 8.95
N ILE A 121 9.86 -0.76 8.73
CA ILE A 121 9.14 0.51 8.59
C ILE A 121 9.02 0.85 7.11
N MET A 122 7.81 1.21 6.68
CA MET A 122 7.50 1.72 5.37
C MET A 122 7.03 3.16 5.46
N ALA A 123 7.46 4.01 4.55
CA ALA A 123 7.01 5.39 4.41
C ALA A 123 7.30 5.93 3.01
N THR A 124 7.08 7.22 2.84
CA THR A 124 7.30 7.96 1.60
C THR A 124 6.13 7.94 0.62
N GLU A 125 4.91 7.78 1.13
CA GLU A 125 3.71 7.75 0.28
C GLU A 125 3.50 9.09 -0.46
N TYR A 126 3.53 10.21 0.23
CA TYR A 126 3.38 11.55 -0.38
C TYR A 126 4.68 12.35 -0.38
N ALA A 127 5.36 12.50 0.74
CA ALA A 127 6.70 13.06 0.80
C ALA A 127 7.75 11.93 0.79
N PRO A 128 8.93 12.12 0.22
CA PRO A 128 9.32 13.29 -0.58
C PRO A 128 8.60 13.32 -1.92
N GLY A 129 8.70 14.45 -2.63
CA GLY A 129 8.12 14.57 -3.98
C GLY A 129 8.68 13.52 -4.96
N GLY A 130 8.00 13.29 -6.07
CA GLY A 130 8.23 12.17 -6.99
C GLY A 130 9.58 12.13 -7.73
N HIS A 131 10.44 13.13 -7.60
CA HIS A 131 11.76 13.06 -8.23
C HIS A 131 12.65 12.03 -7.52
N PRO A 132 13.29 11.07 -8.21
CA PRO A 132 14.06 10.00 -7.58
C PRO A 132 15.15 10.48 -6.60
N ALA A 133 15.80 11.62 -6.87
CA ALA A 133 16.81 12.17 -5.98
C ALA A 133 16.25 12.60 -4.61
N SER A 134 14.95 12.90 -4.50
CA SER A 134 14.31 13.28 -3.25
C SER A 134 14.26 12.14 -2.24
N TYR A 135 14.32 10.90 -2.70
CA TYR A 135 14.40 9.71 -1.85
C TYR A 135 15.81 9.46 -1.28
N GLY A 136 16.83 10.15 -1.84
CA GLY A 136 18.23 9.98 -1.41
C GLY A 136 18.44 10.06 0.09
N PRO A 137 17.96 11.10 0.81
CA PRO A 137 18.10 11.18 2.27
C PRO A 137 17.48 9.99 3.01
N TRP A 138 16.30 9.52 2.59
CA TRP A 138 15.60 8.37 3.18
C TRP A 138 16.41 7.07 3.05
N ILE A 139 17.01 6.86 1.87
CA ILE A 139 17.83 5.68 1.58
C ILE A 139 19.17 5.75 2.32
N VAL A 140 19.89 6.87 2.20
CA VAL A 140 21.26 7.01 2.74
C VAL A 140 21.27 6.95 4.26
N HIS A 141 20.27 7.55 4.91
CA HIS A 141 20.14 7.52 6.36
C HIS A 141 19.40 6.30 6.90
N LYS A 142 18.94 5.39 6.01
CA LYS A 142 18.17 4.20 6.38
C LYS A 142 16.96 4.54 7.25
N ALA A 143 16.23 5.58 6.86
CA ALA A 143 15.08 6.04 7.61
C ALA A 143 13.90 5.08 7.56
N THR A 144 13.83 4.25 6.50
CA THR A 144 12.82 3.21 6.29
C THR A 144 13.46 1.95 5.73
N ASP A 145 12.77 0.82 5.83
CA ASP A 145 13.14 -0.44 5.18
C ASP A 145 12.52 -0.55 3.79
N PHE A 146 11.29 -0.07 3.65
CA PHE A 146 10.55 -0.04 2.39
C PHE A 146 10.26 1.40 2.00
N LEU A 147 10.42 1.72 0.73
CA LEU A 147 9.93 2.95 0.14
C LEU A 147 8.55 2.72 -0.44
N ARG A 148 7.76 3.78 -0.53
CA ARG A 148 6.41 3.73 -1.07
C ARG A 148 6.20 4.82 -2.10
N GLY A 149 5.26 4.61 -3.01
CA GLY A 149 4.84 5.63 -3.96
C GLY A 149 3.77 5.14 -4.90
N ASP A 150 3.09 6.09 -5.51
CA ASP A 150 1.93 5.91 -6.39
C ASP A 150 2.16 6.66 -7.69
N VAL A 151 1.81 6.04 -8.81
CA VAL A 151 1.99 6.63 -10.15
C VAL A 151 1.28 7.98 -10.28
N ALA A 152 0.09 8.14 -9.68
CA ALA A 152 -0.65 9.40 -9.72
C ALA A 152 0.01 10.49 -8.87
N VAL A 153 0.65 10.12 -7.75
CA VAL A 153 1.21 11.06 -6.77
C VAL A 153 2.67 11.41 -7.06
N LYS A 154 3.46 10.44 -7.52
CA LYS A 154 4.92 10.54 -7.65
C LYS A 154 5.41 10.89 -9.06
N GLY A 155 4.59 11.56 -9.87
CA GLY A 155 5.01 12.08 -11.16
C GLY A 155 5.02 11.06 -12.30
N GLY A 156 4.19 10.03 -12.20
CA GLY A 156 3.92 9.06 -13.26
C GLY A 156 4.83 7.84 -13.24
N LEU A 157 4.52 6.90 -14.15
CA LEU A 157 5.24 5.62 -14.31
C LEU A 157 6.76 5.80 -14.41
N THR A 158 7.21 6.79 -15.18
CA THR A 158 8.66 7.00 -15.41
C THR A 158 9.38 7.37 -14.12
N SER A 159 8.80 8.21 -13.29
CA SER A 159 9.39 8.63 -12.02
C SER A 159 9.42 7.48 -11.01
N CYS A 160 8.28 6.80 -10.83
CA CYS A 160 8.17 5.65 -9.94
C CYS A 160 9.12 4.52 -10.35
N LEU A 161 9.23 4.20 -11.64
CA LEU A 161 10.15 3.18 -12.15
C LEU A 161 11.62 3.52 -11.84
N LYS A 162 12.02 4.79 -12.01
CA LYS A 162 13.39 5.23 -11.65
C LYS A 162 13.65 5.10 -10.16
N THR A 163 12.67 5.48 -9.31
CA THR A 163 12.79 5.36 -7.85
C THR A 163 12.86 3.90 -7.43
N ALA A 164 12.03 3.03 -8.01
CA ALA A 164 12.07 1.59 -7.75
C ALA A 164 13.43 0.97 -8.09
N HIS A 165 14.05 1.34 -9.22
CA HIS A 165 15.39 0.87 -9.58
C HIS A 165 16.48 1.42 -8.67
N VAL A 166 16.35 2.67 -8.18
CA VAL A 166 17.26 3.20 -7.16
C VAL A 166 17.13 2.38 -5.88
N ALA A 167 15.91 2.16 -5.39
CA ALA A 167 15.64 1.32 -4.21
C ALA A 167 16.22 -0.10 -4.37
N GLU A 168 16.01 -0.73 -5.52
CA GLU A 168 16.56 -2.06 -5.83
C GLU A 168 18.10 -2.08 -5.72
N GLY A 169 18.77 -1.03 -6.21
CA GLY A 169 20.22 -0.89 -6.10
C GLY A 169 20.73 -0.86 -4.66
N PHE A 170 19.89 -0.41 -3.72
CA PHE A 170 20.15 -0.42 -2.29
C PHE A 170 19.52 -1.63 -1.57
N ARG A 171 18.96 -2.58 -2.29
CA ARG A 171 18.25 -3.77 -1.76
C ARG A 171 17.04 -3.43 -0.89
N MET A 172 16.35 -2.35 -1.24
CA MET A 172 15.12 -1.91 -0.60
C MET A 172 13.93 -2.25 -1.50
N ASN A 173 12.81 -2.59 -0.89
CA ASN A 173 11.53 -2.66 -1.60
C ASN A 173 11.01 -1.26 -1.93
N TYR A 174 10.26 -1.21 -3.01
CA TYR A 174 9.42 -0.08 -3.41
C TYR A 174 8.00 -0.61 -3.55
N GLU A 175 7.25 -0.58 -2.44
CA GLU A 175 5.88 -1.05 -2.41
C GLU A 175 4.95 0.01 -2.99
N VAL A 176 4.14 -0.38 -3.96
CA VAL A 176 3.32 0.57 -4.70
C VAL A 176 2.03 0.84 -3.94
N HIS A 177 1.78 2.11 -3.63
CA HIS A 177 0.55 2.60 -3.02
C HIS A 177 -0.59 2.59 -4.04
N HIS A 178 -1.76 2.21 -3.57
CA HIS A 178 -2.99 2.37 -4.32
C HIS A 178 -3.96 3.25 -3.53
N GLY A 179 -4.32 4.36 -4.14
CA GLY A 179 -5.33 5.26 -3.63
C GLY A 179 -6.03 5.94 -4.81
N GLY A 180 -7.34 6.00 -4.80
CA GLY A 180 -8.08 6.63 -5.86
C GLY A 180 -8.86 5.66 -6.74
N ASN A 181 -8.96 5.94 -8.02
CA ASN A 181 -9.82 5.21 -8.94
C ASN A 181 -9.12 4.02 -9.63
N SER A 182 -9.91 3.17 -10.24
CA SER A 182 -9.46 1.98 -10.96
C SER A 182 -8.43 2.27 -12.05
N HIS A 183 -8.50 3.40 -12.74
CA HIS A 183 -7.53 3.82 -13.74
C HIS A 183 -6.11 3.92 -13.18
N ASN A 184 -5.97 4.53 -11.99
CA ASN A 184 -4.69 4.63 -11.31
C ASN A 184 -4.19 3.25 -10.89
N ASN A 185 -5.09 2.37 -10.44
CA ASN A 185 -4.75 1.00 -10.08
C ASN A 185 -4.18 0.20 -11.27
N PHE A 186 -4.71 0.39 -12.48
CA PHE A 186 -4.11 -0.19 -13.70
C PHE A 186 -2.71 0.36 -13.98
N ALA A 187 -2.48 1.66 -13.80
CA ALA A 187 -1.15 2.25 -13.97
C ALA A 187 -0.15 1.69 -12.95
N ASN A 188 -0.56 1.62 -11.69
CA ASN A 188 0.24 1.02 -10.60
C ASN A 188 0.50 -0.46 -10.84
N MET A 189 -0.47 -1.23 -11.32
CA MET A 189 -0.29 -2.63 -11.68
C MET A 189 0.82 -2.81 -12.73
N HIS A 190 0.86 -1.96 -13.76
CA HIS A 190 1.95 -2.03 -14.75
C HIS A 190 3.32 -1.77 -14.14
N LEU A 191 3.42 -0.87 -13.17
CA LEU A 191 4.66 -0.64 -12.43
C LEU A 191 5.06 -1.89 -11.65
N ILE A 192 4.14 -2.47 -10.87
CA ILE A 192 4.37 -3.67 -10.06
C ILE A 192 4.81 -4.85 -10.93
N MET A 193 4.18 -5.05 -12.08
CA MET A 193 4.53 -6.14 -13.00
C MET A 193 5.91 -5.93 -13.66
N ALA A 194 6.41 -4.70 -13.69
CA ALA A 194 7.68 -4.35 -14.33
C ALA A 194 8.88 -4.42 -13.39
N ILE A 195 8.70 -4.25 -12.07
CA ILE A 195 9.77 -4.16 -11.08
C ILE A 195 9.89 -5.45 -10.26
N LYS A 196 11.10 -5.70 -9.75
CA LYS A 196 11.39 -6.88 -8.93
C LYS A 196 11.03 -6.68 -7.46
N ASN A 197 11.25 -5.48 -6.95
CA ASN A 197 11.26 -5.11 -5.55
C ASN A 197 9.93 -4.53 -5.06
N CYS A 198 8.81 -5.14 -5.48
CA CYS A 198 7.48 -4.93 -4.93
C CYS A 198 6.85 -6.30 -4.69
N GLU A 199 6.30 -6.55 -3.53
CA GLU A 199 5.81 -7.89 -3.15
C GLU A 199 4.31 -8.04 -3.35
N TYR A 200 3.55 -6.96 -3.25
CA TYR A 200 2.09 -7.01 -3.24
C TYR A 200 1.45 -6.00 -4.17
N PHE A 201 0.21 -6.33 -4.53
CA PHE A 201 -0.76 -5.39 -5.06
C PHE A 201 -1.72 -5.00 -3.93
N GLU A 202 -1.88 -3.72 -3.67
CA GLU A 202 -2.82 -3.21 -2.67
C GLU A 202 -4.24 -3.15 -3.22
N VAL A 203 -5.20 -3.67 -2.47
CA VAL A 203 -6.63 -3.52 -2.78
C VAL A 203 -7.32 -2.79 -1.65
N LEU A 204 -7.64 -1.54 -1.88
CA LEU A 204 -8.43 -0.73 -0.94
C LEU A 204 -9.87 -1.23 -0.86
N LEU A 205 -10.39 -1.32 0.34
CA LEU A 205 -11.77 -1.71 0.62
C LEU A 205 -12.60 -0.51 1.14
N PRO A 206 -13.93 -0.53 1.03
CA PRO A 206 -14.72 -1.55 0.30
C PRO A 206 -14.73 -1.30 -1.22
N ASP A 207 -14.84 -2.36 -1.99
CA ASP A 207 -14.87 -2.32 -3.46
C ASP A 207 -15.84 -1.27 -4.01
N ALA A 208 -17.03 -1.18 -3.43
CA ALA A 208 -18.07 -0.23 -3.86
C ALA A 208 -17.64 1.25 -3.86
N SER A 209 -16.66 1.60 -3.03
CA SER A 209 -16.12 2.97 -2.96
C SER A 209 -14.86 3.15 -3.79
N GLN A 210 -14.13 2.07 -4.06
CA GLN A 210 -12.79 2.12 -4.62
C GLN A 210 -12.73 1.72 -6.09
N LYS A 211 -13.62 0.82 -6.51
CA LYS A 211 -13.70 0.34 -7.90
C LYS A 211 -14.72 1.17 -8.68
N TYR A 212 -14.22 2.07 -9.52
CA TYR A 212 -15.06 2.88 -10.43
C TYR A 212 -14.26 3.48 -11.58
N GLY A 213 -14.96 3.83 -12.66
CA GLY A 213 -14.39 4.53 -13.80
C GLY A 213 -13.86 3.62 -14.91
N VAL A 214 -13.90 2.29 -14.72
CA VAL A 214 -13.59 1.29 -15.75
C VAL A 214 -14.64 0.20 -15.78
N VAL A 215 -14.82 -0.44 -16.95
CA VAL A 215 -15.75 -1.56 -17.14
C VAL A 215 -15.13 -2.88 -16.66
N ASN A 216 -13.81 -3.03 -16.86
CA ASN A 216 -13.05 -4.24 -16.57
C ASN A 216 -12.18 -4.07 -15.33
N GLU A 217 -12.76 -4.16 -14.15
CA GLU A 217 -12.04 -4.00 -12.88
C GLU A 217 -10.92 -5.04 -12.67
N ILE A 218 -9.94 -4.68 -11.83
CA ILE A 218 -8.91 -5.59 -11.37
C ILE A 218 -9.49 -6.47 -10.27
N GLU A 219 -9.48 -7.79 -10.49
CA GLU A 219 -10.00 -8.76 -9.55
C GLU A 219 -8.88 -9.61 -8.94
N VAL A 220 -9.08 -10.01 -7.68
CA VAL A 220 -8.24 -10.96 -6.97
C VAL A 220 -8.83 -12.36 -7.16
N ASP A 221 -8.02 -13.29 -7.62
CA ASP A 221 -8.47 -14.67 -7.83
C ASP A 221 -8.54 -15.49 -6.52
N SER A 222 -8.95 -16.75 -6.62
CA SER A 222 -9.09 -17.66 -5.46
C SER A 222 -7.76 -17.99 -4.77
N ASP A 223 -6.64 -17.72 -5.42
CA ASP A 223 -5.30 -17.94 -4.88
C ASP A 223 -4.70 -16.66 -4.27
N GLY A 224 -5.51 -15.58 -4.21
CA GLY A 224 -5.10 -14.27 -3.69
C GLY A 224 -4.19 -13.48 -4.62
N LEU A 225 -4.22 -13.76 -5.93
CA LEU A 225 -3.38 -13.13 -6.92
C LEU A 225 -4.15 -12.14 -7.79
N VAL A 226 -3.46 -11.08 -8.22
CA VAL A 226 -3.87 -10.24 -9.35
C VAL A 226 -2.96 -10.50 -10.56
N HIS A 227 -3.53 -10.37 -11.76
CA HIS A 227 -2.86 -10.72 -13.00
C HIS A 227 -2.61 -9.51 -13.89
N ALA A 228 -1.47 -9.54 -14.60
CA ALA A 228 -1.14 -8.50 -15.56
C ALA A 228 -2.19 -8.40 -16.67
N PRO A 229 -2.65 -7.19 -17.05
CA PRO A 229 -3.56 -7.04 -18.16
C PRO A 229 -2.90 -7.48 -19.47
N ILE A 230 -3.64 -8.24 -20.28
CA ILE A 230 -3.18 -8.77 -21.57
C ILE A 230 -3.57 -7.90 -22.76
N THR A 231 -4.48 -6.95 -22.55
CA THR A 231 -4.96 -6.03 -23.59
C THR A 231 -3.93 -4.94 -23.92
N PRO A 232 -3.92 -4.39 -25.14
CA PRO A 232 -3.01 -3.31 -25.53
C PRO A 232 -3.17 -2.05 -24.66
N GLY A 233 -2.12 -1.22 -24.60
CA GLY A 233 -2.13 0.02 -23.83
C GLY A 233 -1.99 -0.21 -22.33
N ILE A 234 -2.81 0.47 -21.56
CA ILE A 234 -2.90 0.33 -20.10
C ILE A 234 -3.84 -0.83 -19.68
N GLY A 235 -4.67 -1.29 -20.60
CA GLY A 235 -5.58 -2.41 -20.36
C GLY A 235 -6.88 -2.05 -19.64
N ALA A 236 -7.07 -0.80 -19.24
CA ALA A 236 -8.32 -0.32 -18.67
C ALA A 236 -9.30 0.08 -19.77
N GLU A 237 -10.52 -0.40 -19.68
CA GLU A 237 -11.65 0.00 -20.51
C GLU A 237 -12.45 1.08 -19.76
N ILE A 238 -12.45 2.29 -20.27
CA ILE A 238 -13.07 3.44 -19.60
C ILE A 238 -14.59 3.30 -19.64
N ASP A 239 -15.23 3.49 -18.50
CA ASP A 239 -16.70 3.59 -18.39
C ASP A 239 -17.16 5.02 -18.76
N PHE A 240 -17.32 5.27 -20.06
CA PHE A 240 -17.79 6.56 -20.55
C PHE A 240 -19.23 6.88 -20.16
N ASP A 241 -20.07 5.87 -20.01
CA ASP A 241 -21.48 6.07 -19.62
C ASP A 241 -21.54 6.58 -18.17
N LEU A 242 -20.70 6.04 -17.28
CA LEU A 242 -20.56 6.54 -15.90
C LEU A 242 -20.02 7.96 -15.87
N ILE A 243 -19.02 8.28 -16.70
CA ILE A 243 -18.42 9.62 -16.77
C ILE A 243 -19.48 10.63 -17.22
N GLU A 244 -20.22 10.36 -18.28
CA GLU A 244 -21.29 11.22 -18.79
C GLU A 244 -22.40 11.42 -17.75
N ALA A 245 -22.79 10.35 -17.05
CA ALA A 245 -23.82 10.41 -16.00
C ALA A 245 -23.40 11.25 -14.77
N LYS A 246 -22.10 11.41 -14.55
CA LYS A 246 -21.53 12.18 -13.43
C LYS A 246 -20.88 13.50 -13.83
N GLU A 247 -20.97 13.88 -15.09
CA GLU A 247 -20.42 15.15 -15.60
C GLU A 247 -21.09 16.34 -14.89
N VAL A 248 -20.28 17.24 -14.35
CA VAL A 248 -20.74 18.50 -13.74
C VAL A 248 -20.37 19.71 -14.61
N GLU A 249 -19.26 19.64 -15.33
CA GLU A 249 -18.79 20.72 -16.20
C GLU A 249 -17.74 20.19 -17.21
N VAL A 250 -17.79 20.68 -18.44
CA VAL A 250 -16.73 20.49 -19.44
C VAL A 250 -15.89 21.75 -19.53
N LEU A 251 -14.66 21.68 -19.06
CA LEU A 251 -13.67 22.75 -19.22
C LEU A 251 -13.17 22.78 -20.67
N ARG A 252 -13.27 23.93 -21.34
CA ARG A 252 -12.86 24.12 -22.74
C ARG A 252 -11.73 25.14 -22.84
#